data_dbcf5c960276b8fdc09ea64de6679a1a
#
_entry.id   dbcf5c960276b8fdc09ea64de6679a1a
#
_cell.length_a   1.000
_cell.length_b   1.000
_cell.length_c   1.000
_cell.angle_alpha   90.00
_cell.angle_beta   90.00
_cell.angle_gamma   90.00
#
_symmetry.space_group_name_H-M   'P 1'
#
loop_
_entity.id
_entity.type
_entity.pdbx_description
1 polymer ?
#
loop_
_entity_poly.entity_id
_entity_poly.type
_entity_poly.pdbx_seq_one_letter_code
_entity_poly.pdbx_strand_id
1 'polypeptide(L)'
;MKNILVLLFLTGSTTFLMSQNETKTLFKLPEVTIQSIDGKSFNTKNIENEGKPVILTFWATWCKPCLREHDAISEYYAEWAEETGVKVYAISIDDARSSRRVMPTVNGKGWEFEVLLDPNGEFKRLMNVNIPPHVFVLNEKREVVWQHIGYLDGDEMKYIEVVEKVLAGENIN
;
A
#
# COMPACT_ATOMS: atom_id res chain seq x y z
N MET A 1 68.61 24.26 26.57
CA MET A 1 67.28 24.84 26.40
C MET A 1 66.62 24.12 25.24
N LYS A 2 65.70 23.16 25.51
CA LYS A 2 65.04 22.32 24.52
C LYS A 2 63.61 22.86 24.29
N ASN A 3 63.36 23.38 23.08
CA ASN A 3 62.02 23.74 22.65
C ASN A 3 61.24 22.52 22.24
N ILE A 4 60.18 22.20 22.97
CA ILE A 4 59.22 21.16 22.61
C ILE A 4 58.09 21.81 21.79
N LEU A 5 58.05 21.47 20.51
CA LEU A 5 56.95 21.88 19.60
C LEU A 5 55.80 20.91 19.78
N VAL A 6 54.71 21.39 20.41
CA VAL A 6 53.48 20.59 20.53
C VAL A 6 52.62 20.80 19.26
N LEU A 7 52.55 19.78 18.44
CA LEU A 7 51.61 19.73 17.30
C LEU A 7 50.24 19.35 17.83
N LEU A 8 49.31 20.30 17.81
CA LEU A 8 47.86 20.02 17.98
C LEU A 8 47.27 19.47 16.69
N PHE A 9 46.94 18.18 16.70
CA PHE A 9 46.10 17.55 15.67
C PHE A 9 44.63 17.92 15.94
N LEU A 10 44.09 18.86 15.16
CA LEU A 10 42.62 19.08 15.07
C LEU A 10 42.04 17.94 14.23
N THR A 11 41.44 16.95 14.88
CA THR A 11 40.58 15.98 14.21
C THR A 11 39.21 16.60 13.95
N GLY A 12 39.03 17.13 12.75
CA GLY A 12 37.74 17.60 12.28
C GLY A 12 36.80 16.42 12.07
N SER A 13 35.88 16.20 13.03
CA SER A 13 34.79 15.25 12.90
C SER A 13 33.73 15.86 11.97
N THR A 14 33.74 15.47 10.69
CA THR A 14 32.67 15.81 9.75
C THR A 14 31.46 14.94 10.07
N THR A 15 30.53 15.48 10.86
CA THR A 15 29.18 14.89 11.01
C THR A 15 28.45 15.02 9.68
N PHE A 16 28.31 13.91 8.97
CA PHE A 16 27.49 13.78 7.78
C PHE A 16 26.01 13.82 8.25
N LEU A 17 25.39 14.99 8.16
CA LEU A 17 23.95 15.15 8.36
C LEU A 17 23.25 14.48 7.18
N MET A 18 22.86 13.22 7.32
CA MET A 18 21.88 12.59 6.44
C MET A 18 20.54 13.34 6.62
N SER A 19 20.20 14.19 5.66
CA SER A 19 18.86 14.73 5.54
C SER A 19 17.92 13.54 5.27
N GLN A 20 17.21 13.10 6.29
CA GLN A 20 16.11 12.14 6.11
C GLN A 20 14.96 12.92 5.48
N ASN A 21 14.81 12.73 4.18
CA ASN A 21 13.66 13.23 3.44
C ASN A 21 12.47 12.33 3.82
N GLU A 22 11.76 12.65 4.91
CA GLU A 22 10.60 11.88 5.35
C GLU A 22 9.47 12.06 4.32
N THR A 23 9.03 10.96 3.73
CA THR A 23 7.85 10.92 2.87
C THR A 23 6.64 11.44 3.65
N LYS A 24 5.93 12.42 3.09
CA LYS A 24 4.75 13.02 3.74
C LYS A 24 3.65 11.97 3.95
N THR A 25 3.40 11.64 5.21
CA THR A 25 2.31 10.76 5.62
C THR A 25 0.97 11.51 5.59
N LEU A 26 -0.05 10.93 4.95
CA LEU A 26 -1.41 11.47 4.93
C LEU A 26 -2.15 11.11 6.24
N PHE A 27 -2.16 9.82 6.58
CA PHE A 27 -2.71 9.30 7.83
C PHE A 27 -2.24 7.85 8.07
N LYS A 28 -2.41 7.37 9.30
CA LYS A 28 -2.09 5.99 9.67
C LYS A 28 -3.25 5.06 9.36
N LEU A 29 -2.95 3.84 8.89
CA LEU A 29 -3.97 2.84 8.60
C LEU A 29 -4.79 2.53 9.86
N PRO A 30 -6.13 2.68 9.84
CA PRO A 30 -6.99 2.39 11.00
C PRO A 30 -7.04 0.88 11.29
N GLU A 31 -7.20 0.57 12.59
CA GLU A 31 -7.33 -0.80 13.06
C GLU A 31 -8.81 -1.15 13.26
N VAL A 32 -9.29 -2.12 12.51
CA VAL A 32 -10.67 -2.62 12.56
C VAL A 32 -10.71 -4.09 12.19
N THR A 33 -11.74 -4.79 12.64
CA THR A 33 -11.94 -6.19 12.29
C THR A 33 -12.86 -6.31 11.08
N ILE A 34 -12.33 -6.91 10.02
CA ILE A 34 -13.03 -7.25 8.77
C ILE A 34 -12.98 -8.78 8.57
N GLN A 35 -13.19 -9.29 7.38
CA GLN A 35 -13.16 -10.73 7.12
C GLN A 35 -12.12 -11.06 6.03
N SER A 36 -11.49 -12.24 6.15
CA SER A 36 -10.79 -12.86 5.04
C SER A 36 -11.80 -13.39 4.00
N ILE A 37 -11.32 -13.73 2.80
CA ILE A 37 -12.18 -14.19 1.70
C ILE A 37 -12.97 -15.47 2.05
N ASP A 38 -12.45 -16.28 2.98
CA ASP A 38 -13.10 -17.49 3.53
C ASP A 38 -14.02 -17.19 4.72
N GLY A 39 -14.26 -15.92 5.04
CA GLY A 39 -15.19 -15.46 6.06
C GLY A 39 -14.67 -15.46 7.49
N LYS A 40 -13.37 -15.74 7.71
CA LYS A 40 -12.77 -15.68 9.05
C LYS A 40 -12.49 -14.23 9.46
N SER A 41 -12.46 -14.00 10.77
CA SER A 41 -12.10 -12.69 11.33
C SER A 41 -10.66 -12.31 10.95
N PHE A 42 -10.48 -11.10 10.43
CA PHE A 42 -9.19 -10.51 10.08
C PHE A 42 -9.10 -9.10 10.64
N ASN A 43 -8.05 -8.81 11.41
CA ASN A 43 -7.81 -7.45 11.88
C ASN A 43 -6.89 -6.72 10.93
N THR A 44 -7.26 -5.50 10.52
CA THR A 44 -6.49 -4.67 9.57
C THR A 44 -5.10 -4.30 10.07
N LYS A 45 -4.81 -4.45 11.38
CA LYS A 45 -3.43 -4.35 11.90
C LYS A 45 -2.47 -5.36 11.26
N ASN A 46 -3.00 -6.46 10.70
CA ASN A 46 -2.23 -7.50 10.02
C ASN A 46 -2.06 -7.23 8.50
N ILE A 47 -2.61 -6.11 7.99
CA ILE A 47 -2.26 -5.62 6.65
C ILE A 47 -0.86 -5.04 6.75
N GLU A 48 0.12 -5.86 6.35
CA GLU A 48 1.53 -5.52 6.44
C GLU A 48 2.34 -6.33 5.40
N ASN A 49 3.58 -5.96 5.17
CA ASN A 49 4.44 -6.58 4.18
C ASN A 49 5.91 -6.60 4.61
N GLU A 50 6.19 -7.05 5.82
CA GLU A 50 7.57 -7.25 6.33
C GLU A 50 8.48 -6.00 6.13
N GLY A 51 7.92 -4.81 6.35
CA GLY A 51 8.64 -3.56 6.17
C GLY A 51 8.76 -3.08 4.71
N LYS A 52 7.93 -3.60 3.80
CA LYS A 52 7.85 -3.16 2.41
C LYS A 52 6.52 -2.44 2.15
N PRO A 53 6.41 -1.65 1.06
CA PRO A 53 5.16 -1.00 0.70
C PRO A 53 4.01 -1.95 0.42
N VAL A 54 2.78 -1.44 0.59
CA VAL A 54 1.53 -2.13 0.30
C VAL A 54 0.68 -1.27 -0.62
N ILE A 55 0.08 -1.87 -1.65
CA ILE A 55 -1.04 -1.31 -2.40
C ILE A 55 -2.32 -1.84 -1.78
N LEU A 56 -3.20 -0.93 -1.35
CA LEU A 56 -4.51 -1.24 -0.78
C LEU A 56 -5.58 -0.68 -1.69
N THR A 57 -6.44 -1.52 -2.28
CA THR A 57 -7.52 -1.09 -3.17
C THR A 57 -8.89 -1.46 -2.62
N PHE A 58 -9.86 -0.53 -2.72
CA PHE A 58 -11.26 -0.77 -2.38
C PHE A 58 -12.07 -0.97 -3.64
N TRP A 59 -12.80 -2.08 -3.72
CA TRP A 59 -13.53 -2.51 -4.90
C TRP A 59 -14.85 -3.20 -4.57
N ALA A 60 -15.65 -3.54 -5.61
CA ALA A 60 -16.82 -4.39 -5.46
C ALA A 60 -17.10 -5.18 -6.75
N THR A 61 -17.79 -6.31 -6.62
CA THR A 61 -18.14 -7.18 -7.76
C THR A 61 -19.05 -6.50 -8.79
N TRP A 62 -19.79 -5.48 -8.42
CA TRP A 62 -20.66 -4.68 -9.27
C TRP A 62 -19.97 -3.45 -9.89
N CYS A 63 -18.72 -3.18 -9.51
CA CYS A 63 -17.94 -2.02 -9.96
C CYS A 63 -17.12 -2.37 -11.21
N LYS A 64 -17.62 -2.05 -12.38
CA LYS A 64 -16.95 -2.36 -13.67
C LYS A 64 -15.52 -1.76 -13.79
N PRO A 65 -15.28 -0.47 -13.44
CA PRO A 65 -13.90 0.04 -13.48
C PRO A 65 -12.97 -0.67 -12.49
N CYS A 66 -13.48 -1.10 -11.31
CA CYS A 66 -12.67 -1.88 -10.36
C CYS A 66 -12.22 -3.23 -10.94
N LEU A 67 -13.11 -3.90 -11.68
CA LEU A 67 -12.76 -5.19 -12.30
C LEU A 67 -11.67 -5.00 -13.35
N ARG A 68 -11.70 -3.92 -14.14
CA ARG A 68 -10.63 -3.60 -15.11
C ARG A 68 -9.32 -3.26 -14.40
N GLU A 69 -9.37 -2.45 -13.35
CA GLU A 69 -8.21 -2.12 -12.52
C GLU A 69 -7.53 -3.39 -11.99
N HIS A 70 -8.31 -4.30 -11.41
CA HIS A 70 -7.78 -5.53 -10.85
C HIS A 70 -7.27 -6.51 -11.93
N ASP A 71 -7.90 -6.56 -13.11
CA ASP A 71 -7.38 -7.31 -14.25
C ASP A 71 -6.00 -6.76 -14.65
N ALA A 72 -5.86 -5.43 -14.77
CA ALA A 72 -4.58 -4.80 -15.11
C ALA A 72 -3.51 -5.00 -14.01
N ILE A 73 -3.87 -4.81 -12.73
CA ILE A 73 -2.95 -5.10 -11.61
C ILE A 73 -2.49 -6.57 -11.68
N SER A 74 -3.40 -7.52 -11.93
CA SER A 74 -3.08 -8.95 -11.97
C SER A 74 -2.11 -9.30 -13.09
N GLU A 75 -2.15 -8.57 -14.21
CA GLU A 75 -1.24 -8.78 -15.34
C GLU A 75 0.22 -8.51 -14.95
N TYR A 76 0.47 -7.50 -14.11
CA TYR A 76 1.82 -7.07 -13.72
C TYR A 76 2.22 -7.51 -12.31
N TYR A 77 1.31 -8.06 -11.51
CA TYR A 77 1.52 -8.28 -10.08
C TYR A 77 2.74 -9.16 -9.76
N ALA A 78 2.95 -10.24 -10.53
CA ALA A 78 4.08 -11.14 -10.33
C ALA A 78 5.42 -10.41 -10.53
N GLU A 79 5.54 -9.58 -11.58
CA GLU A 79 6.70 -8.76 -11.87
C GLU A 79 6.94 -7.72 -10.76
N TRP A 80 5.89 -6.98 -10.37
CA TRP A 80 5.99 -5.99 -9.29
C TRP A 80 6.41 -6.61 -7.96
N ALA A 81 5.86 -7.79 -7.63
CA ALA A 81 6.21 -8.50 -6.41
C ALA A 81 7.66 -9.00 -6.42
N GLU A 82 8.19 -9.43 -7.56
CA GLU A 82 9.59 -9.84 -7.73
C GLU A 82 10.54 -8.65 -7.61
N GLU A 83 10.25 -7.54 -8.29
CA GLU A 83 11.14 -6.38 -8.36
C GLU A 83 11.12 -5.53 -7.08
N THR A 84 9.94 -5.29 -6.51
CA THR A 84 9.76 -4.36 -5.37
C THR A 84 9.41 -5.06 -4.07
N GLY A 85 8.93 -6.29 -4.15
CA GLY A 85 8.37 -7.02 -3.04
C GLY A 85 7.03 -6.46 -2.55
N VAL A 86 6.32 -5.63 -3.36
CA VAL A 86 5.03 -5.07 -2.99
C VAL A 86 3.98 -6.16 -2.80
N LYS A 87 3.11 -6.00 -1.80
CA LYS A 87 1.86 -6.76 -1.68
C LYS A 87 0.66 -5.92 -2.06
N VAL A 88 -0.32 -6.55 -2.70
CA VAL A 88 -1.62 -5.95 -3.00
C VAL A 88 -2.68 -6.57 -2.10
N TYR A 89 -3.44 -5.71 -1.40
CA TYR A 89 -4.63 -6.08 -0.63
C TYR A 89 -5.87 -5.46 -1.27
N ALA A 90 -6.77 -6.29 -1.76
CA ALA A 90 -8.02 -5.86 -2.37
C ALA A 90 -9.19 -6.02 -1.39
N ILE A 91 -9.74 -4.91 -0.91
CA ILE A 91 -10.81 -4.86 0.06
C ILE A 91 -12.15 -4.77 -0.67
N SER A 92 -12.91 -5.86 -0.67
CA SER A 92 -14.27 -5.84 -1.21
C SER A 92 -15.22 -5.11 -0.26
N ILE A 93 -15.95 -4.13 -0.80
CA ILE A 93 -17.04 -3.43 -0.11
C ILE A 93 -18.42 -3.98 -0.50
N ASP A 94 -18.48 -5.17 -1.06
CA ASP A 94 -19.71 -5.89 -1.26
C ASP A 94 -20.41 -6.15 0.08
N ASP A 95 -21.68 -5.82 0.18
CA ASP A 95 -22.49 -6.05 1.39
C ASP A 95 -22.70 -7.56 1.66
N ALA A 96 -23.34 -7.89 2.76
CA ALA A 96 -23.60 -9.28 3.17
C ALA A 96 -24.35 -10.11 2.11
N ARG A 97 -25.12 -9.48 1.19
CA ARG A 97 -25.83 -10.17 0.11
C ARG A 97 -24.95 -10.43 -1.10
N SER A 98 -24.10 -9.46 -1.43
CA SER A 98 -23.23 -9.50 -2.62
C SER A 98 -21.87 -10.14 -2.35
N SER A 99 -21.36 -10.15 -1.11
CA SER A 99 -20.05 -10.69 -0.74
C SER A 99 -19.83 -12.16 -1.15
N ARG A 100 -20.89 -12.98 -1.21
CA ARG A 100 -20.83 -14.36 -1.73
C ARG A 100 -20.36 -14.47 -3.19
N ARG A 101 -20.37 -13.36 -3.95
CA ARG A 101 -19.87 -13.32 -5.33
C ARG A 101 -18.39 -13.05 -5.41
N VAL A 102 -17.77 -12.57 -4.34
CA VAL A 102 -16.36 -12.15 -4.34
C VAL A 102 -15.43 -13.31 -4.67
N MET A 103 -15.49 -14.41 -3.90
CA MET A 103 -14.63 -15.57 -4.14
C MET A 103 -14.80 -16.18 -5.56
N PRO A 104 -16.04 -16.42 -6.08
CA PRO A 104 -16.21 -16.85 -7.47
C PRO A 104 -15.64 -15.86 -8.50
N THR A 105 -15.74 -14.55 -8.25
CA THR A 105 -15.18 -13.54 -9.15
C THR A 105 -13.65 -13.62 -9.15
N VAL A 106 -13.01 -13.62 -7.96
CA VAL A 106 -11.55 -13.72 -7.81
C VAL A 106 -11.01 -14.98 -8.50
N ASN A 107 -11.62 -16.14 -8.23
CA ASN A 107 -11.21 -17.40 -8.83
C ASN A 107 -11.41 -17.41 -10.36
N GLY A 108 -12.53 -16.88 -10.84
CA GLY A 108 -12.83 -16.79 -12.27
C GLY A 108 -11.92 -15.83 -13.04
N LYS A 109 -11.35 -14.84 -12.36
CA LYS A 109 -10.39 -13.89 -12.90
C LYS A 109 -8.93 -14.35 -12.75
N GLY A 110 -8.65 -15.29 -11.85
CA GLY A 110 -7.30 -15.76 -11.57
C GLY A 110 -6.43 -14.74 -10.85
N TRP A 111 -7.03 -13.83 -10.04
CA TRP A 111 -6.26 -12.86 -9.28
C TRP A 111 -5.53 -13.54 -8.11
N GLU A 112 -4.23 -13.32 -8.00
CA GLU A 112 -3.35 -13.97 -7.01
C GLU A 112 -3.01 -13.09 -5.79
N PHE A 113 -3.46 -11.84 -5.77
CA PHE A 113 -3.26 -10.95 -4.64
C PHE A 113 -4.26 -11.21 -3.51
N GLU A 114 -3.95 -10.69 -2.32
CA GLU A 114 -4.75 -10.91 -1.11
C GLU A 114 -6.11 -10.20 -1.18
N VAL A 115 -7.20 -10.93 -0.91
CA VAL A 115 -8.56 -10.37 -0.94
C VAL A 115 -9.22 -10.48 0.43
N LEU A 116 -9.74 -9.35 0.92
CA LEU A 116 -10.44 -9.21 2.19
C LEU A 116 -11.85 -8.66 1.96
N LEU A 117 -12.75 -8.88 2.90
CA LEU A 117 -14.16 -8.49 2.81
C LEU A 117 -14.50 -7.49 3.93
N ASP A 118 -15.14 -6.39 3.56
CA ASP A 118 -15.70 -5.38 4.48
C ASP A 118 -17.23 -5.27 4.32
N PRO A 119 -18.00 -6.35 4.61
CA PRO A 119 -19.42 -6.42 4.30
C PRO A 119 -20.27 -5.41 5.10
N ASN A 120 -19.74 -4.89 6.21
CA ASN A 120 -20.37 -3.86 7.02
C ASN A 120 -19.92 -2.44 6.64
N GLY A 121 -18.95 -2.30 5.75
CA GLY A 121 -18.39 -1.03 5.31
C GLY A 121 -17.70 -0.24 6.42
N GLU A 122 -17.21 -0.91 7.46
CA GLU A 122 -16.59 -0.25 8.61
C GLU A 122 -15.19 0.27 8.24
N PHE A 123 -14.38 -0.56 7.63
CA PHE A 123 -13.06 -0.18 7.15
C PHE A 123 -13.16 0.89 6.04
N LYS A 124 -14.08 0.71 5.10
CA LYS A 124 -14.43 1.69 4.09
C LYS A 124 -14.70 3.08 4.69
N ARG A 125 -15.52 3.16 5.76
CA ARG A 125 -15.84 4.43 6.43
C ARG A 125 -14.62 5.05 7.11
N LEU A 126 -13.83 4.24 7.82
CA LEU A 126 -12.61 4.72 8.50
C LEU A 126 -11.55 5.23 7.50
N MET A 127 -11.48 4.63 6.31
CA MET A 127 -10.60 5.07 5.22
C MET A 127 -11.18 6.20 4.39
N ASN A 128 -12.39 6.71 4.73
CA ASN A 128 -13.10 7.75 3.99
C ASN A 128 -13.31 7.41 2.50
N VAL A 129 -13.54 6.14 2.19
CA VAL A 129 -13.80 5.68 0.82
C VAL A 129 -15.27 5.91 0.48
N ASN A 130 -15.56 6.85 -0.40
CA ASN A 130 -16.93 7.17 -0.83
C ASN A 130 -17.34 6.35 -2.06
N ILE A 131 -16.47 6.26 -3.04
CA ILE A 131 -16.72 5.59 -4.31
C ILE A 131 -15.53 4.70 -4.70
N PRO A 132 -15.76 3.42 -5.11
CA PRO A 132 -14.72 2.56 -5.67
C PRO A 132 -14.55 2.82 -7.20
N PRO A 133 -13.38 2.49 -7.79
CA PRO A 133 -12.19 2.06 -7.08
C PRO A 133 -11.52 3.22 -6.34
N HIS A 134 -10.89 2.91 -5.22
CA HIS A 134 -10.08 3.85 -4.47
C HIS A 134 -8.82 3.12 -3.99
N VAL A 135 -7.67 3.57 -4.44
CA VAL A 135 -6.36 2.97 -4.16
C VAL A 135 -5.58 3.82 -3.19
N PHE A 136 -4.86 3.17 -2.29
CA PHE A 136 -3.92 3.76 -1.36
C PHE A 136 -2.57 3.05 -1.48
N VAL A 137 -1.48 3.78 -1.34
CA VAL A 137 -0.16 3.21 -1.14
C VAL A 137 0.28 3.48 0.30
N LEU A 138 0.74 2.42 0.96
CA LEU A 138 1.24 2.47 2.33
C LEU A 138 2.76 2.27 2.33
N ASN A 139 3.44 3.00 3.23
CA ASN A 139 4.86 2.79 3.50
C ASN A 139 5.07 1.60 4.47
N GLU A 140 6.33 1.32 4.80
CA GLU A 140 6.76 0.27 5.72
C GLU A 140 6.21 0.41 7.15
N LYS A 141 5.76 1.62 7.53
CA LYS A 141 5.14 1.92 8.85
C LYS A 141 3.61 1.80 8.83
N ARG A 142 3.04 1.30 7.73
CA ARG A 142 1.59 1.21 7.50
C ARG A 142 0.90 2.58 7.51
N GLU A 143 1.59 3.59 7.04
CA GLU A 143 1.06 4.93 6.88
C GLU A 143 0.70 5.14 5.41
N VAL A 144 -0.47 5.70 5.17
CA VAL A 144 -0.90 6.08 3.82
C VAL A 144 -0.07 7.28 3.37
N VAL A 145 0.62 7.12 2.27
CA VAL A 145 1.48 8.15 1.68
C VAL A 145 0.93 8.71 0.36
N TRP A 146 0.02 7.96 -0.27
CA TRP A 146 -0.62 8.35 -1.52
C TRP A 146 -2.00 7.70 -1.68
N GLN A 147 -2.88 8.32 -2.46
CA GLN A 147 -4.19 7.78 -2.80
C GLN A 147 -4.65 8.25 -4.19
N HIS A 148 -5.50 7.43 -4.82
CA HIS A 148 -6.11 7.70 -6.10
C HIS A 148 -7.56 7.22 -6.13
N ILE A 149 -8.47 8.03 -6.73
CA ILE A 149 -9.89 7.71 -6.83
C ILE A 149 -10.26 7.55 -8.30
N GLY A 150 -10.97 6.47 -8.59
CA GLY A 150 -11.35 6.12 -9.95
C GLY A 150 -10.27 5.30 -10.65
N TYR A 151 -10.54 4.88 -11.88
CA TYR A 151 -9.60 4.13 -12.71
C TYR A 151 -9.81 4.45 -14.18
N LEU A 152 -8.73 4.81 -14.85
CA LEU A 152 -8.58 4.84 -16.30
C LEU A 152 -7.47 3.86 -16.68
N ASP A 153 -7.60 3.21 -17.84
CA ASP A 153 -6.62 2.23 -18.32
C ASP A 153 -5.22 2.87 -18.37
N GLY A 154 -4.25 2.25 -17.68
CA GLY A 154 -2.89 2.76 -17.48
C GLY A 154 -2.64 3.43 -16.11
N ASP A 155 -3.67 3.68 -15.30
CA ASP A 155 -3.49 4.25 -13.95
C ASP A 155 -2.73 3.30 -13.01
N GLU A 156 -2.80 1.97 -13.25
CA GLU A 156 -2.07 0.95 -12.49
C GLU A 156 -0.55 1.19 -12.50
N MET A 157 0.00 1.77 -13.58
CA MET A 157 1.42 2.09 -13.66
C MET A 157 1.84 3.20 -12.69
N LYS A 158 0.90 4.08 -12.29
CA LYS A 158 1.16 5.10 -11.26
C LYS A 158 1.31 4.48 -9.88
N TYR A 159 0.63 3.35 -9.63
CA TYR A 159 0.69 2.67 -8.33
C TYR A 159 2.09 2.12 -8.08
N ILE A 160 2.67 1.45 -9.08
CA ILE A 160 4.03 0.92 -8.95
C ILE A 160 5.08 2.04 -8.92
N GLU A 161 4.93 3.11 -9.71
CA GLU A 161 5.80 4.28 -9.64
C GLU A 161 5.84 4.88 -8.22
N VAL A 162 4.69 4.96 -7.54
CA VAL A 162 4.61 5.44 -6.16
C VAL A 162 5.31 4.48 -5.21
N VAL A 163 5.13 3.15 -5.38
CA VAL A 163 5.83 2.13 -4.59
C VAL A 163 7.34 2.25 -4.72
N GLU A 164 7.85 2.43 -5.92
CA GLU A 164 9.28 2.64 -6.20
C GLU A 164 9.82 3.89 -5.50
N LYS A 165 9.07 5.00 -5.56
CA LYS A 165 9.43 6.24 -4.83
C LYS A 165 9.48 6.03 -3.32
N VAL A 166 8.51 5.27 -2.75
CA VAL A 166 8.53 4.91 -1.33
C VAL A 166 9.79 4.14 -0.98
N LEU A 167 10.16 3.14 -1.78
CA LEU A 167 11.36 2.34 -1.58
C LEU A 167 12.65 3.15 -1.71
N ALA A 168 12.66 4.14 -2.59
CA ALA A 168 13.79 5.07 -2.77
C ALA A 168 13.86 6.16 -1.68
N GLY A 169 12.85 6.27 -0.80
CA GLY A 169 12.76 7.35 0.19
C GLY A 169 12.52 8.72 -0.44
N GLU A 170 11.91 8.77 -1.62
CA GLU A 170 11.61 9.98 -2.36
C GLU A 170 10.30 10.63 -1.91
N ASN A 171 10.19 11.95 -2.15
CA ASN A 171 8.94 12.67 -1.90
C ASN A 171 7.87 12.26 -2.93
N ILE A 172 6.69 11.93 -2.43
CA ILE A 172 5.51 11.64 -3.23
C ILE A 172 4.68 12.94 -3.30
N ASN A 173 4.65 13.56 -4.47
CA ASN A 173 3.87 14.78 -4.76
C ASN A 173 2.54 14.42 -5.43
#